data_1a691914082e8b7fd9fcf72247e9d8ea
#
_entry.id   1a691914082e8b7fd9fcf72247e9d8ea
#
_cell.length_a   1.000
_cell.length_b   1.000
_cell.length_c   1.000
_cell.angle_alpha   90.00
_cell.angle_beta   90.00
_cell.angle_gamma   90.00
#
_symmetry.space_group_name_H-M   'P 1'
#
loop_
_entity.id
_entity.type
_entity.pdbx_description
1 polymer ?
#
loop_
_entity_poly.entity_id
_entity_poly.type
_entity_poly.pdbx_seq_one_letter_code
_entity_poly.pdbx_strand_id
1 'polypeptide(L)'
;MKYIIMADGKGTRWNNYNNIPKHFIEINGERIIERTIRLLKEYDNDSRIIVTSHDERYCFDGAERYEPKNNVLEIDRFTEELIEDNICFLYGDCYYEESSIKKIVNLSNNSLLFFGNSYSIVAIKVFDSNLFKRHIHNVKNLYIDGLIDTCKGWQVYYSFENMLFCDKIIGDNFVMLSQETHDFNYPSDLKKYTRWKNEKIF
;
A
#
# COMPACT_ATOMS: atom_id res chain seq x y z
N MET A 1 0.93 14.50 8.79
CA MET A 1 1.80 13.63 7.94
C MET A 1 1.36 13.69 6.48
N LYS A 2 2.24 13.37 5.50
CA LYS A 2 1.83 13.17 4.10
C LYS A 2 1.57 11.67 3.84
N TYR A 3 0.40 11.35 3.27
CA TYR A 3 0.02 9.99 2.89
C TYR A 3 -0.06 9.88 1.37
N ILE A 4 0.51 8.81 0.81
CA ILE A 4 0.49 8.51 -0.62
C ILE A 4 -0.27 7.21 -0.81
N ILE A 5 -1.47 7.28 -1.40
CA ILE A 5 -2.27 6.11 -1.74
C ILE A 5 -1.88 5.67 -3.15
N MET A 6 -1.22 4.53 -3.24
CA MET A 6 -0.72 3.97 -4.49
C MET A 6 -1.84 3.31 -5.28
N ALA A 7 -2.32 3.96 -6.33
CA ALA A 7 -3.44 3.48 -7.14
C ALA A 7 -3.14 3.40 -8.65
N ASP A 8 -1.87 3.48 -9.05
CA ASP A 8 -1.42 3.47 -10.44
C ASP A 8 -0.99 2.08 -10.94
N GLY A 9 -1.43 1.02 -10.27
CA GLY A 9 -1.13 -0.35 -10.70
C GLY A 9 -1.94 -0.75 -11.94
N LYS A 10 -1.29 -1.46 -12.90
CA LYS A 10 -1.91 -1.91 -14.17
C LYS A 10 -3.16 -2.81 -14.01
N GLY A 11 -3.43 -3.34 -12.83
CA GLY A 11 -4.62 -4.14 -12.53
C GLY A 11 -4.81 -5.40 -13.38
N THR A 12 -3.73 -5.96 -13.95
CA THR A 12 -3.78 -7.09 -14.89
C THR A 12 -4.50 -8.32 -14.35
N ARG A 13 -4.29 -8.63 -13.05
CA ARG A 13 -4.93 -9.74 -12.35
C ARG A 13 -6.42 -9.49 -12.05
N TRP A 14 -6.80 -8.23 -11.91
CA TRP A 14 -8.18 -7.80 -11.73
C TRP A 14 -8.99 -7.87 -13.02
N ASN A 15 -8.32 -7.72 -14.19
CA ASN A 15 -8.88 -7.83 -15.54
C ASN A 15 -10.16 -7.02 -15.75
N ASN A 16 -10.17 -5.79 -15.26
CA ASN A 16 -11.32 -4.88 -15.36
C ASN A 16 -12.66 -5.51 -14.91
N TYR A 17 -12.62 -6.35 -13.90
CA TYR A 17 -13.79 -7.04 -13.37
C TYR A 17 -14.92 -6.04 -13.03
N ASN A 18 -16.15 -6.32 -13.49
CA ASN A 18 -17.30 -5.43 -13.38
C ASN A 18 -17.10 -4.03 -14.02
N ASN A 19 -16.15 -3.87 -14.94
CA ASN A 19 -15.79 -2.60 -15.56
C ASN A 19 -15.40 -1.49 -14.59
N ILE A 20 -14.88 -1.85 -13.41
CA ILE A 20 -14.39 -0.91 -12.41
C ILE A 20 -12.93 -1.20 -12.05
N PRO A 21 -12.13 -0.16 -11.74
CA PRO A 21 -10.83 -0.35 -11.11
C PRO A 21 -10.98 -1.06 -9.77
N LYS A 22 -10.00 -1.90 -9.40
CA LYS A 22 -10.04 -2.62 -8.12
C LYS A 22 -10.12 -1.71 -6.89
N HIS A 23 -9.59 -0.50 -6.98
CA HIS A 23 -9.65 0.51 -5.92
C HIS A 23 -11.05 1.10 -5.69
N PHE A 24 -11.97 0.87 -6.66
CA PHE A 24 -13.37 1.33 -6.60
C PHE A 24 -14.32 0.24 -6.11
N ILE A 25 -13.78 -0.87 -5.61
CA ILE A 25 -14.59 -1.89 -4.93
C ILE A 25 -15.35 -1.23 -3.78
N GLU A 26 -16.64 -1.51 -3.69
CA GLU A 26 -17.48 -1.06 -2.59
C GLU A 26 -17.62 -2.16 -1.53
N ILE A 27 -17.39 -1.77 -0.29
CA ILE A 27 -17.61 -2.62 0.88
C ILE A 27 -18.47 -1.81 1.86
N ASN A 28 -19.62 -2.35 2.22
CA ASN A 28 -20.63 -1.67 3.06
C ASN A 28 -21.10 -0.32 2.47
N GLY A 29 -21.19 -0.21 1.13
CA GLY A 29 -21.66 1.00 0.45
C GLY A 29 -20.63 2.13 0.33
N GLU A 30 -19.37 1.89 0.66
CA GLU A 30 -18.29 2.87 0.55
C GLU A 30 -17.14 2.28 -0.28
N ARG A 31 -16.57 3.04 -1.23
CA ARG A 31 -15.39 2.61 -1.98
C ARG A 31 -14.19 2.51 -1.07
N ILE A 32 -13.38 1.44 -1.23
CA ILE A 32 -12.24 1.20 -0.35
C ILE A 32 -11.23 2.36 -0.33
N ILE A 33 -11.03 3.03 -1.46
CA ILE A 33 -10.13 4.18 -1.55
C ILE A 33 -10.71 5.42 -0.84
N GLU A 34 -12.01 5.72 -1.00
CA GLU A 34 -12.69 6.82 -0.33
C GLU A 34 -12.72 6.60 1.19
N ARG A 35 -12.98 5.36 1.62
CA ARG A 35 -12.89 4.97 3.01
C ARG A 35 -11.48 5.22 3.58
N THR A 36 -10.44 4.87 2.84
CA THR A 36 -9.06 5.09 3.28
C THR A 36 -8.79 6.59 3.47
N ILE A 37 -9.18 7.43 2.50
CA ILE A 37 -9.06 8.89 2.58
C ILE A 37 -9.80 9.43 3.81
N ARG A 38 -11.06 9.04 3.99
CA ARG A 38 -11.88 9.47 5.13
C ARG A 38 -11.24 9.11 6.47
N LEU A 39 -10.83 7.86 6.65
CA LEU A 39 -10.21 7.41 7.89
C LEU A 39 -8.86 8.11 8.17
N LEU A 40 -8.05 8.36 7.14
CA LEU A 40 -6.83 9.13 7.32
C LEU A 40 -7.12 10.55 7.80
N LYS A 41 -8.13 11.22 7.24
CA LYS A 41 -8.57 12.55 7.68
C LYS A 41 -9.15 12.55 9.09
N GLU A 42 -9.84 11.49 9.46
CA GLU A 42 -10.41 11.35 10.81
C GLU A 42 -9.33 11.22 11.89
N TYR A 43 -8.27 10.45 11.63
CA TYR A 43 -7.19 10.22 12.60
C TYR A 43 -5.98 11.16 12.48
N ASP A 44 -5.84 11.87 11.35
CA ASP A 44 -4.81 12.88 11.11
C ASP A 44 -5.41 14.02 10.26
N ASN A 45 -6.19 14.89 10.92
CA ASN A 45 -6.97 15.95 10.26
C ASN A 45 -6.12 16.91 9.41
N ASP A 46 -4.89 17.19 9.84
CA ASP A 46 -3.95 18.07 9.13
C ASP A 46 -3.14 17.34 8.05
N SER A 47 -3.50 16.09 7.74
CA SER A 47 -2.79 15.30 6.75
C SER A 47 -2.97 15.84 5.33
N ARG A 48 -1.89 15.75 4.54
CA ARG A 48 -1.94 15.86 3.08
C ARG A 48 -2.04 14.47 2.48
N ILE A 49 -3.07 14.22 1.68
CA ILE A 49 -3.30 12.94 1.04
C ILE A 49 -3.12 13.08 -0.47
N ILE A 50 -2.29 12.24 -1.07
CA ILE A 50 -2.04 12.16 -2.50
C ILE A 50 -2.47 10.78 -3.00
N VAL A 51 -3.27 10.73 -4.06
CA VAL A 51 -3.59 9.49 -4.78
C VAL A 51 -2.80 9.46 -6.06
N THR A 52 -1.92 8.47 -6.23
CA THR A 52 -1.14 8.34 -7.46
C THR A 52 -1.92 7.55 -8.50
N SER A 53 -2.24 8.18 -9.64
CA SER A 53 -2.90 7.53 -10.77
C SER A 53 -2.82 8.37 -12.04
N HIS A 54 -2.67 7.71 -13.21
CA HIS A 54 -2.84 8.34 -14.53
C HIS A 54 -4.31 8.45 -14.95
N ASP A 55 -5.23 7.79 -14.25
CA ASP A 55 -6.66 7.79 -14.56
C ASP A 55 -7.35 8.98 -13.87
N GLU A 56 -8.00 9.83 -14.66
CA GLU A 56 -8.69 11.03 -14.16
C GLU A 56 -9.85 10.73 -13.19
N ARG A 57 -10.37 9.51 -13.19
CA ARG A 57 -11.40 9.08 -12.24
C ARG A 57 -10.95 9.06 -10.78
N TYR A 58 -9.64 9.16 -10.53
CA TYR A 58 -9.06 9.16 -9.17
C TYR A 58 -8.97 10.54 -8.54
N CYS A 59 -9.89 11.43 -8.88
CA CYS A 59 -10.09 12.70 -8.18
C CYS A 59 -11.11 12.51 -7.06
N PHE A 60 -10.67 12.67 -5.80
CA PHE A 60 -11.50 12.47 -4.60
C PHE A 60 -11.45 13.69 -3.71
N ASP A 61 -12.57 13.99 -3.03
CA ASP A 61 -12.60 15.03 -1.99
C ASP A 61 -11.61 14.69 -0.87
N GLY A 62 -10.84 15.68 -0.44
CA GLY A 62 -9.86 15.51 0.62
C GLY A 62 -8.52 14.89 0.19
N ALA A 63 -8.31 14.61 -1.10
CA ALA A 63 -7.05 14.11 -1.64
C ALA A 63 -6.69 14.79 -2.97
N GLU A 64 -5.40 14.90 -3.23
CA GLU A 64 -4.84 15.41 -4.49
C GLU A 64 -4.50 14.24 -5.41
N ARG A 65 -4.91 14.28 -6.69
CA ARG A 65 -4.41 13.31 -7.68
C ARG A 65 -3.02 13.71 -8.16
N TYR A 66 -2.14 12.75 -8.30
CA TYR A 66 -0.79 12.91 -8.84
C TYR A 66 -0.51 11.86 -9.91
N GLU A 67 0.05 12.27 -11.05
CA GLU A 67 0.48 11.38 -12.13
C GLU A 67 1.96 11.05 -11.96
N PRO A 68 2.33 9.78 -11.61
CA PRO A 68 3.71 9.37 -11.48
C PRO A 68 4.48 9.51 -12.81
N LYS A 69 5.71 10.01 -12.76
CA LYS A 69 6.58 10.14 -13.95
C LYS A 69 7.03 8.77 -14.49
N ASN A 70 7.07 7.77 -13.64
CA ASN A 70 7.50 6.42 -14.00
C ASN A 70 6.56 5.37 -13.39
N ASN A 71 6.17 4.37 -14.21
CA ASN A 71 5.36 3.22 -13.79
C ASN A 71 5.68 2.00 -14.68
N VAL A 72 6.96 1.65 -14.79
CA VAL A 72 7.45 0.52 -15.61
C VAL A 72 7.51 -0.73 -14.76
N LEU A 73 8.19 -0.66 -13.61
CA LEU A 73 8.35 -1.74 -12.65
C LEU A 73 7.31 -1.65 -11.52
N GLU A 74 7.04 -2.76 -10.87
CA GLU A 74 6.08 -2.77 -9.74
C GLU A 74 6.53 -1.85 -8.59
N ILE A 75 7.84 -1.74 -8.35
CA ILE A 75 8.41 -0.88 -7.31
C ILE A 75 8.28 0.63 -7.63
N ASP A 76 8.07 1.00 -8.90
CA ASP A 76 7.90 2.41 -9.30
C ASP A 76 6.62 3.03 -8.71
N ARG A 77 5.70 2.19 -8.20
CA ARG A 77 4.51 2.65 -7.45
C ARG A 77 4.86 3.49 -6.23
N PHE A 78 6.06 3.35 -5.68
CA PHE A 78 6.54 4.22 -4.61
C PHE A 78 6.85 5.65 -5.09
N THR A 79 6.62 5.95 -6.35
CA THR A 79 6.66 7.31 -6.92
C THR A 79 7.82 8.12 -6.35
N GLU A 80 9.02 7.85 -6.86
CA GLU A 80 10.29 8.28 -6.26
C GLU A 80 10.38 9.79 -6.01
N GLU A 81 9.76 10.60 -6.89
CA GLU A 81 9.71 12.05 -6.78
C GLU A 81 8.85 12.57 -5.61
N LEU A 82 8.02 11.71 -5.02
CA LEU A 82 7.24 12.04 -3.83
C LEU A 82 7.90 11.59 -2.52
N ILE A 83 9.01 10.82 -2.60
CA ILE A 83 9.70 10.29 -1.41
C ILE A 83 10.41 11.43 -0.67
N GLU A 84 9.95 11.71 0.53
CA GLU A 84 10.54 12.64 1.50
C GLU A 84 10.44 12.06 2.91
N ASP A 85 11.02 12.72 3.90
CA ASP A 85 10.88 12.29 5.29
C ASP A 85 9.45 12.50 5.79
N ASN A 86 9.02 11.65 6.73
CA ASN A 86 7.71 11.70 7.36
C ASN A 86 6.53 11.51 6.38
N ILE A 87 6.64 10.54 5.49
CA ILE A 87 5.56 10.12 4.60
C ILE A 87 5.10 8.69 4.91
N CYS A 88 3.90 8.36 4.44
CA CYS A 88 3.37 7.00 4.51
C CYS A 88 2.77 6.59 3.16
N PHE A 89 3.28 5.52 2.58
CA PHE A 89 2.69 4.87 1.42
C PHE A 89 1.63 3.87 1.87
N LEU A 90 0.44 3.90 1.25
CA LEU A 90 -0.65 2.93 1.44
C LEU A 90 -0.99 2.30 0.10
N TYR A 91 -1.23 0.99 0.10
CA TYR A 91 -1.72 0.30 -1.10
C TYR A 91 -3.20 0.61 -1.30
N GLY A 92 -3.55 1.21 -2.46
CA GLY A 92 -4.91 1.69 -2.75
C GLY A 92 -5.94 0.57 -2.98
N ASP A 93 -5.48 -0.64 -3.25
CA ASP A 93 -6.30 -1.84 -3.45
C ASP A 93 -6.58 -2.62 -2.16
N CYS A 94 -6.41 -1.97 -1.01
CA CYS A 94 -6.58 -2.56 0.30
C CYS A 94 -7.80 -2.00 1.02
N TYR A 95 -8.62 -2.88 1.60
CA TYR A 95 -9.58 -2.50 2.64
C TYR A 95 -8.85 -2.43 3.96
N TYR A 96 -8.77 -1.25 4.53
CA TYR A 96 -8.20 -1.05 5.85
C TYR A 96 -9.31 -1.11 6.91
N GLU A 97 -9.16 -2.03 7.85
CA GLU A 97 -9.95 -1.97 9.07
C GLU A 97 -9.57 -0.69 9.85
N GLU A 98 -10.52 -0.09 10.55
CA GLU A 98 -10.36 1.21 11.21
C GLU A 98 -9.21 1.22 12.24
N SER A 99 -9.11 0.17 13.07
CA SER A 99 -8.02 -0.01 14.03
C SER A 99 -6.66 -0.07 13.36
N SER A 100 -6.59 -0.57 12.13
CA SER A 100 -5.36 -0.63 11.34
C SER A 100 -4.92 0.75 10.87
N ILE A 101 -5.83 1.59 10.37
CA ILE A 101 -5.51 2.99 10.03
C ILE A 101 -5.05 3.75 11.28
N LYS A 102 -5.79 3.61 12.39
CA LYS A 102 -5.41 4.23 13.67
C LYS A 102 -4.00 3.81 14.10
N LYS A 103 -3.66 2.54 13.95
CA LYS A 103 -2.32 2.02 14.26
C LYS A 103 -1.25 2.58 13.32
N ILE A 104 -1.52 2.63 11.99
CA ILE A 104 -0.63 3.24 10.99
C ILE A 104 -0.40 4.72 11.32
N VAL A 105 -1.42 5.48 11.62
CA VAL A 105 -1.32 6.91 11.92
C VAL A 105 -0.46 7.16 13.17
N ASN A 106 -0.71 6.42 14.26
CA ASN A 106 -0.13 6.71 15.57
C ASN A 106 1.28 6.17 15.80
N LEU A 107 1.70 5.11 15.11
CA LEU A 107 3.03 4.55 15.31
C LEU A 107 4.11 5.39 14.60
N SER A 108 5.22 5.57 15.28
CA SER A 108 6.40 6.27 14.79
C SER A 108 7.69 5.49 15.10
N ASN A 109 8.72 5.79 14.33
CA ASN A 109 10.06 5.21 14.44
C ASN A 109 11.07 6.27 13.95
N ASN A 110 12.34 5.92 13.88
CA ASN A 110 13.41 6.78 13.35
C ASN A 110 13.89 6.35 11.96
N SER A 111 13.28 5.33 11.36
CA SER A 111 13.72 4.76 10.07
C SER A 111 12.55 4.40 9.16
N LEU A 112 12.24 3.13 9.01
CA LEU A 112 11.14 2.61 8.22
C LEU A 112 10.24 1.72 9.07
N LEU A 113 8.92 1.79 8.88
CA LEU A 113 7.96 0.84 9.43
C LEU A 113 7.12 0.23 8.32
N PHE A 114 7.06 -1.08 8.29
CA PHE A 114 6.24 -1.84 7.36
C PHE A 114 4.99 -2.36 8.08
N PHE A 115 3.84 -2.22 7.46
CA PHE A 115 2.56 -2.63 8.03
C PHE A 115 1.88 -3.64 7.12
N GLY A 116 1.31 -4.67 7.71
CA GLY A 116 0.64 -5.70 6.93
C GLY A 116 0.15 -6.88 7.75
N ASN A 117 -0.02 -7.98 7.06
CA ASN A 117 -0.31 -9.28 7.65
C ASN A 117 0.74 -10.30 7.16
N SER A 118 0.57 -11.59 7.49
CA SER A 118 1.52 -12.64 7.07
C SER A 118 1.62 -12.84 5.54
N TYR A 119 0.77 -12.21 4.75
CA TYR A 119 0.68 -12.40 3.29
C TYR A 119 1.01 -11.13 2.50
N SER A 120 0.70 -9.96 3.04
CA SER A 120 0.76 -8.69 2.31
C SER A 120 1.35 -7.58 3.16
N ILE A 121 2.25 -6.78 2.56
CA ILE A 121 2.55 -5.44 3.04
C ILE A 121 1.47 -4.52 2.46
N VAL A 122 0.82 -3.74 3.31
CA VAL A 122 -0.27 -2.83 2.93
C VAL A 122 0.06 -1.36 3.14
N ALA A 123 1.05 -1.05 3.98
CA ALA A 123 1.57 0.31 4.12
C ALA A 123 3.05 0.32 4.51
N ILE A 124 3.73 1.42 4.20
CA ILE A 124 5.12 1.67 4.59
C ILE A 124 5.23 3.11 5.06
N LYS A 125 5.65 3.30 6.30
CA LYS A 125 5.98 4.61 6.87
C LYS A 125 7.47 4.88 6.72
N VAL A 126 7.81 6.03 6.18
CA VAL A 126 9.18 6.44 5.85
C VAL A 126 9.53 7.66 6.69
N PHE A 127 10.44 7.50 7.65
CA PHE A 127 10.99 8.57 8.48
C PHE A 127 12.36 9.02 7.98
N ASP A 128 13.08 8.13 7.27
CA ASP A 128 14.33 8.41 6.57
C ASP A 128 14.18 8.10 5.07
N SER A 129 13.97 9.13 4.29
CA SER A 129 13.77 9.05 2.85
C SER A 129 15.00 8.57 2.08
N ASN A 130 16.20 8.93 2.55
CA ASN A 130 17.46 8.49 1.94
C ASN A 130 17.67 6.98 2.13
N LEU A 131 17.35 6.49 3.32
CA LEU A 131 17.38 5.06 3.63
C LEU A 131 16.41 4.31 2.72
N PHE A 132 15.16 4.79 2.59
CA PHE A 132 14.14 4.15 1.77
C PHE A 132 14.53 4.12 0.29
N LYS A 133 14.99 5.26 -0.27
CA LYS A 133 15.49 5.35 -1.66
C LYS A 133 16.64 4.38 -1.91
N ARG A 134 17.58 4.27 -0.97
CA ARG A 134 18.71 3.33 -1.08
C ARG A 134 18.23 1.88 -1.24
N HIS A 135 17.24 1.45 -0.44
CA HIS A 135 16.70 0.09 -0.54
C HIS A 135 15.87 -0.13 -1.81
N ILE A 136 15.12 0.87 -2.28
CA ILE A 136 14.44 0.83 -3.57
C ILE A 136 15.45 0.65 -4.71
N HIS A 137 16.53 1.45 -4.75
CA HIS A 137 17.56 1.37 -5.79
C HIS A 137 18.29 0.03 -5.74
N ASN A 138 18.62 -0.48 -4.55
CA ASN A 138 19.24 -1.79 -4.40
C ASN A 138 18.35 -2.89 -5.00
N VAL A 139 17.06 -2.91 -4.66
CA VAL A 139 16.10 -3.89 -5.19
C VAL A 139 15.92 -3.76 -6.70
N LYS A 140 15.88 -2.53 -7.25
CA LYS A 140 15.83 -2.30 -8.70
C LYS A 140 17.04 -2.90 -9.40
N ASN A 141 18.24 -2.64 -8.89
CA ASN A 141 19.48 -3.15 -9.47
C ASN A 141 19.52 -4.68 -9.46
N LEU A 142 19.21 -5.31 -8.31
CA LEU A 142 19.16 -6.77 -8.20
C LEU A 142 18.15 -7.39 -9.19
N TYR A 143 17.02 -6.74 -9.42
CA TYR A 143 16.02 -7.20 -10.38
C TYR A 143 16.50 -7.04 -11.83
N ILE A 144 17.11 -5.90 -12.17
CA ILE A 144 17.65 -5.64 -13.51
C ILE A 144 18.79 -6.62 -13.84
N ASP A 145 19.63 -6.93 -12.85
CA ASP A 145 20.74 -7.88 -12.97
C ASP A 145 20.28 -9.36 -12.97
N GLY A 146 18.97 -9.62 -12.85
CA GLY A 146 18.40 -10.97 -12.86
C GLY A 146 18.69 -11.78 -11.61
N LEU A 147 19.09 -11.14 -10.50
CA LEU A 147 19.42 -11.81 -9.23
C LEU A 147 18.18 -12.06 -8.36
N ILE A 148 17.06 -11.40 -8.65
CA ILE A 148 15.77 -11.63 -8.03
C ILE A 148 14.65 -11.60 -9.09
N ASP A 149 13.59 -12.40 -8.90
CA ASP A 149 12.50 -12.58 -9.86
C ASP A 149 11.40 -11.50 -9.76
N THR A 150 11.36 -10.75 -8.68
CA THR A 150 10.32 -9.75 -8.42
C THR A 150 10.90 -8.49 -7.79
N CYS A 151 10.26 -7.35 -8.08
CA CYS A 151 10.72 -6.02 -7.66
C CYS A 151 9.53 -5.26 -7.04
N LYS A 152 9.26 -5.49 -5.73
CA LYS A 152 8.08 -4.96 -5.02
C LYS A 152 8.35 -4.73 -3.53
N GLY A 153 7.33 -4.31 -2.78
CA GLY A 153 7.44 -3.92 -1.37
C GLY A 153 8.09 -4.97 -0.46
N TRP A 154 7.83 -6.27 -0.68
CA TRP A 154 8.49 -7.33 0.08
C TRP A 154 10.01 -7.36 -0.10
N GLN A 155 10.51 -7.14 -1.33
CA GLN A 155 11.95 -7.08 -1.57
C GLN A 155 12.59 -5.85 -0.92
N VAL A 156 11.88 -4.72 -0.87
CA VAL A 156 12.35 -3.53 -0.14
C VAL A 156 12.45 -3.84 1.36
N TYR A 157 11.43 -4.52 1.91
CA TYR A 157 11.45 -4.96 3.30
C TYR A 157 12.62 -5.90 3.60
N TYR A 158 12.83 -6.94 2.80
CA TYR A 158 13.94 -7.88 3.00
C TYR A 158 15.30 -7.19 2.85
N SER A 159 15.44 -6.29 1.88
CA SER A 159 16.64 -5.47 1.73
C SER A 159 16.91 -4.61 2.98
N PHE A 160 15.86 -4.04 3.58
CA PHE A 160 15.95 -3.21 4.78
C PHE A 160 16.32 -4.04 6.03
N GLU A 161 15.68 -5.18 6.23
CA GLU A 161 15.94 -6.08 7.36
C GLU A 161 17.22 -6.93 7.17
N ASN A 162 17.94 -6.75 6.05
CA ASN A 162 19.11 -7.56 5.69
C ASN A 162 18.82 -9.06 5.69
N MET A 163 17.65 -9.43 5.16
CA MET A 163 17.18 -10.81 5.03
C MET A 163 17.41 -11.36 3.62
N LEU A 164 17.45 -12.67 3.48
CA LEU A 164 17.43 -13.34 2.17
C LEU A 164 16.09 -13.10 1.49
N PHE A 165 16.09 -12.86 0.17
CA PHE A 165 14.87 -12.57 -0.61
C PHE A 165 13.88 -13.76 -0.74
N CYS A 166 14.23 -14.92 -0.24
CA CYS A 166 13.38 -16.11 -0.17
C CYS A 166 12.77 -16.34 1.24
N ASP A 167 13.21 -15.59 2.24
CA ASP A 167 12.73 -15.74 3.61
C ASP A 167 11.32 -15.15 3.74
N LYS A 168 10.45 -15.85 4.46
CA LYS A 168 9.14 -15.35 4.87
C LYS A 168 9.15 -14.97 6.36
N ILE A 169 10.28 -14.47 6.83
CA ILE A 169 10.48 -14.07 8.22
C ILE A 169 10.03 -12.62 8.38
N ILE A 170 9.34 -12.37 9.47
CA ILE A 170 8.92 -11.03 9.88
C ILE A 170 9.86 -10.58 10.99
N GLY A 171 10.58 -9.47 10.78
CA GLY A 171 11.48 -8.84 11.72
C GLY A 171 10.81 -7.73 12.54
N ASP A 172 11.63 -6.99 13.28
CA ASP A 172 11.16 -6.02 14.29
C ASP A 172 10.49 -4.77 13.71
N ASN A 173 10.80 -4.40 12.45
CA ASN A 173 10.22 -3.24 11.80
C ASN A 173 8.93 -3.55 11.02
N PHE A 174 8.35 -4.72 11.24
CA PHE A 174 7.07 -5.11 10.67
C PHE A 174 5.97 -5.08 11.73
N VAL A 175 4.95 -4.27 11.48
CA VAL A 175 3.80 -4.12 12.37
C VAL A 175 2.63 -4.92 11.86
N MET A 176 2.27 -5.98 12.59
CA MET A 176 1.09 -6.78 12.27
C MET A 176 -0.19 -5.97 12.48
N LEU A 177 -1.04 -5.95 11.46
CA LEU A 177 -2.35 -5.33 11.46
C LEU A 177 -3.48 -6.35 11.69
N SER A 178 -4.71 -5.85 11.84
CA SER A 178 -5.91 -6.68 11.88
C SER A 178 -6.02 -7.55 10.62
N GLN A 179 -6.46 -8.80 10.79
CA GLN A 179 -6.73 -9.71 9.67
C GLN A 179 -7.90 -9.26 8.79
N GLU A 180 -8.70 -8.29 9.24
CA GLU A 180 -9.75 -7.66 8.44
C GLU A 180 -9.21 -6.67 7.42
N THR A 181 -7.98 -6.17 7.62
CA THR A 181 -7.24 -5.42 6.62
C THR A 181 -6.77 -6.36 5.53
N HIS A 182 -7.27 -6.18 4.30
CA HIS A 182 -7.14 -7.15 3.21
C HIS A 182 -6.96 -6.46 1.86
N ASP A 183 -6.02 -6.96 1.05
CA ASP A 183 -5.78 -6.49 -0.30
C ASP A 183 -6.57 -7.30 -1.34
N PHE A 184 -6.99 -6.64 -2.41
CA PHE A 184 -7.76 -7.25 -3.51
C PHE A 184 -6.92 -7.28 -4.79
N ASN A 185 -6.37 -8.44 -5.09
CA ASN A 185 -5.57 -8.67 -6.29
C ASN A 185 -6.36 -9.36 -7.39
N TYR A 186 -7.30 -10.24 -7.02
CA TYR A 186 -8.15 -11.01 -7.92
C TYR A 186 -9.63 -10.81 -7.59
N PRO A 187 -10.55 -10.95 -8.57
CA PRO A 187 -11.99 -10.93 -8.29
C PRO A 187 -12.44 -11.97 -7.24
N SER A 188 -11.72 -13.09 -7.16
CA SER A 188 -11.97 -14.13 -6.14
C SER A 188 -11.75 -13.64 -4.72
N ASP A 189 -10.85 -12.67 -4.50
CA ASP A 189 -10.53 -12.15 -3.18
C ASP A 189 -11.72 -11.39 -2.59
N LEU A 190 -12.43 -10.63 -3.42
CA LEU A 190 -13.68 -9.97 -3.04
C LEU A 190 -14.75 -10.98 -2.59
N LYS A 191 -14.92 -12.07 -3.34
CA LYS A 191 -15.88 -13.13 -2.99
C LYS A 191 -15.54 -13.81 -1.66
N LYS A 192 -14.24 -14.11 -1.44
CA LYS A 192 -13.76 -14.72 -0.19
C LYS A 192 -13.96 -13.77 1.00
N TYR A 193 -13.63 -12.50 0.82
CA TYR A 193 -13.78 -11.48 1.86
C TYR A 193 -15.24 -11.28 2.26
N THR A 194 -16.16 -11.18 1.29
CA THR A 194 -17.60 -11.05 1.56
C THR A 194 -18.14 -12.27 2.29
N ARG A 195 -17.77 -13.48 1.87
CA ARG A 195 -18.16 -14.72 2.54
C ARG A 195 -17.67 -14.77 3.99
N TRP A 196 -16.37 -14.50 4.20
CA TRP A 196 -15.77 -14.50 5.53
C TRP A 196 -16.41 -13.47 6.48
N LYS A 197 -16.76 -12.26 5.98
CA LYS A 197 -17.49 -11.27 6.78
C LYS A 197 -18.87 -11.76 7.19
N ASN A 198 -19.61 -12.37 6.29
CA ASN A 198 -20.93 -12.90 6.57
C ASN A 198 -20.90 -14.04 7.59
N GLU A 199 -19.86 -14.88 7.57
CA GLU A 199 -19.66 -15.98 8.53
C GLU A 199 -19.28 -15.49 9.94
N LYS A 200 -18.75 -14.26 10.09
CA LYS A 200 -18.43 -13.65 11.41
C LYS A 200 -19.62 -12.97 12.09
N ILE A 201 -20.72 -12.76 11.39
CA ILE A 201 -21.93 -12.09 11.92
C ILE A 201 -22.83 -13.08 12.68
N PHE A 202 -22.49 -14.36 12.69
CA PHE A 202 -23.17 -15.44 13.44
C PHE A 202 -22.21 -16.04 14.47
#